data_06d300d676e2b730c09dbc6d5df5847b
#
_entry.id   06d300d676e2b730c09dbc6d5df5847b
#
_cell.length_a   1.000
_cell.length_b   1.000
_cell.length_c   1.000
_cell.angle_alpha   90.00
_cell.angle_beta   90.00
_cell.angle_gamma   90.00
#
_symmetry.space_group_name_H-M   'P 1'
#
loop_
_entity.id
_entity.type
_entity.pdbx_description
1 polymer ?
#
loop_
_entity_poly.entity_id
_entity_poly.type
_entity_poly.pdbx_seq_one_letter_code
_entity_poly.pdbx_strand_id
1 'polypeptide(L)'
;MEKFVFFGGKGGVGKTTVSSAYAVTCADAGLETLVVSTDPAHSTSDVFDQAFGDDPRSVAGHDGLSAMEIDPDEEVDEHLQETRRALADQVSTAMVNEIDRQIELAHRTPGAYEAALFDRFIGVMRDSAAYDRVIFDTAPTGGALRLLSLPEFLEGWIDRLIDKRAESIDLFERAAIGDREARRKADEDPVIARLEDRRENFAFAGRTLREEAAFFLVLNPDELSIRETSRAIEQLAEHDLTVRGLVVNRLTPEPDEDEQGRGATYLRERCATERERVGTVREEFAQPIAAVIETRVAEVTGDLLAEVAAELDIEIAPEATTA
;
A
#
# COMPACT_ATOMS: atom_id res chain seq x y z
N MET A 1 7.60 5.60 -16.45
CA MET A 1 6.67 5.55 -15.32
C MET A 1 7.26 4.72 -14.19
N GLU A 2 6.90 5.02 -12.97
CA GLU A 2 7.44 4.40 -11.78
C GLU A 2 7.09 2.90 -11.68
N LYS A 3 7.98 2.11 -11.10
CA LYS A 3 7.80 0.66 -10.96
C LYS A 3 6.66 0.30 -10.01
N PHE A 4 6.50 1.06 -8.93
CA PHE A 4 5.51 0.81 -7.89
C PHE A 4 4.33 1.78 -8.04
N VAL A 5 3.11 1.25 -8.11
CA VAL A 5 1.89 2.06 -8.27
C VAL A 5 0.93 1.75 -7.12
N PHE A 6 0.55 2.78 -6.40
CA PHE A 6 -0.34 2.68 -5.25
C PHE A 6 -1.71 3.28 -5.59
N PHE A 7 -2.76 2.49 -5.42
CA PHE A 7 -4.13 2.96 -5.51
C PHE A 7 -4.70 3.21 -4.13
N GLY A 8 -5.00 4.47 -3.87
CA GLY A 8 -5.54 4.96 -2.63
C GLY A 8 -6.97 5.49 -2.75
N GLY A 9 -7.63 5.75 -1.62
CA GLY A 9 -8.97 6.34 -1.57
C GLY A 9 -9.81 5.76 -0.45
N LYS A 10 -10.93 6.37 -0.13
CA LYS A 10 -11.86 5.95 0.91
C LYS A 10 -12.30 4.49 0.76
N GLY A 11 -12.72 3.86 1.86
CA GLY A 11 -13.35 2.54 1.81
C GLY A 11 -14.58 2.52 0.88
N GLY A 12 -14.66 1.50 0.01
CA GLY A 12 -15.81 1.29 -0.87
C GLY A 12 -15.87 2.18 -2.13
N VAL A 13 -14.83 2.94 -2.47
CA VAL A 13 -14.80 3.74 -3.73
C VAL A 13 -14.45 2.91 -4.98
N GLY A 14 -14.07 1.64 -4.83
CA GLY A 14 -13.71 0.73 -5.94
C GLY A 14 -12.22 0.71 -6.28
N LYS A 15 -11.36 0.90 -5.28
CA LYS A 15 -9.90 0.80 -5.45
C LYS A 15 -9.46 -0.50 -6.09
N THR A 16 -9.90 -1.63 -5.55
CA THR A 16 -9.57 -2.98 -6.02
C THR A 16 -9.95 -3.18 -7.48
N THR A 17 -11.12 -2.71 -7.89
CA THR A 17 -11.55 -2.75 -9.30
C THR A 17 -10.62 -1.94 -10.19
N VAL A 18 -10.26 -0.72 -9.77
CA VAL A 18 -9.40 0.18 -10.56
C VAL A 18 -7.96 -0.33 -10.61
N SER A 19 -7.40 -0.78 -9.50
CA SER A 19 -6.05 -1.34 -9.43
C SER A 19 -5.92 -2.62 -10.26
N SER A 20 -6.92 -3.51 -10.20
CA SER A 20 -6.99 -4.73 -11.01
C SER A 20 -7.14 -4.43 -12.50
N ALA A 21 -8.00 -3.46 -12.87
CA ALA A 21 -8.15 -3.01 -14.25
C ALA A 21 -6.83 -2.43 -14.80
N TYR A 22 -6.14 -1.60 -14.02
CA TYR A 22 -4.83 -1.09 -14.41
C TYR A 22 -3.77 -2.20 -14.55
N ALA A 23 -3.82 -3.21 -13.68
CA ALA A 23 -2.93 -4.36 -13.77
C ALA A 23 -3.14 -5.16 -15.06
N VAL A 24 -4.39 -5.40 -15.44
CA VAL A 24 -4.74 -6.02 -16.74
C VAL A 24 -4.18 -5.18 -17.88
N THR A 25 -4.37 -3.86 -17.86
CA THR A 25 -3.82 -2.96 -18.90
C THR A 25 -2.29 -3.05 -18.99
N CYS A 26 -1.58 -3.15 -17.86
CA CYS A 26 -0.12 -3.31 -17.85
C CYS A 26 0.31 -4.66 -18.45
N ALA A 27 -0.36 -5.75 -18.07
CA ALA A 27 -0.06 -7.09 -18.58
C ALA A 27 -0.37 -7.19 -20.09
N ASP A 28 -1.48 -6.64 -20.55
CA ASP A 28 -1.85 -6.58 -21.98
C ASP A 28 -0.85 -5.75 -22.81
N ALA A 29 -0.17 -4.78 -22.17
CA ALA A 29 0.94 -4.05 -22.76
C ALA A 29 2.27 -4.82 -22.74
N GLY A 30 2.31 -6.03 -22.24
CA GLY A 30 3.47 -6.93 -22.19
C GLY A 30 4.40 -6.71 -21.00
N LEU A 31 3.94 -6.07 -19.93
CA LEU A 31 4.70 -5.91 -18.69
C LEU A 31 4.45 -7.09 -17.75
N GLU A 32 5.52 -7.65 -17.17
CA GLU A 32 5.41 -8.57 -16.03
C GLU A 32 4.86 -7.78 -14.81
N THR A 33 3.64 -8.09 -14.42
CA THR A 33 2.85 -7.28 -13.49
C THR A 33 2.45 -8.10 -12.26
N LEU A 34 2.57 -7.49 -11.07
CA LEU A 34 2.10 -8.05 -9.80
C LEU A 34 1.08 -7.12 -9.16
N VAL A 35 -0.09 -7.65 -8.80
CA VAL A 35 -1.06 -6.99 -7.91
C VAL A 35 -0.88 -7.50 -6.50
N VAL A 36 -0.78 -6.58 -5.55
CA VAL A 36 -0.67 -6.85 -4.12
C VAL A 36 -1.84 -6.20 -3.41
N SER A 37 -2.75 -6.99 -2.89
CA SER A 37 -3.87 -6.50 -2.09
C SER A 37 -3.63 -6.72 -0.61
N THR A 38 -4.06 -5.76 0.19
CA THR A 38 -4.11 -5.84 1.66
C THR A 38 -5.53 -5.65 2.17
N ASP A 39 -6.51 -5.82 1.31
CA ASP A 39 -7.93 -5.76 1.69
C ASP A 39 -8.33 -7.06 2.39
N PRO A 40 -8.68 -7.04 3.68
CA PRO A 40 -9.08 -8.22 4.42
C PRO A 40 -10.39 -8.85 3.89
N ALA A 41 -11.10 -8.17 2.99
CA ALA A 41 -12.29 -8.71 2.33
C ALA A 41 -11.99 -9.60 1.13
N HIS A 42 -10.72 -9.88 0.80
CA HIS A 42 -10.29 -10.69 -0.35
C HIS A 42 -10.88 -10.22 -1.69
N SER A 43 -10.98 -8.90 -1.84
CA SER A 43 -11.64 -8.28 -2.99
C SER A 43 -10.95 -8.55 -4.33
N THR A 44 -9.63 -8.84 -4.34
CA THR A 44 -8.87 -9.19 -5.56
C THR A 44 -9.25 -10.59 -6.05
N SER A 45 -9.42 -11.54 -5.13
CA SER A 45 -9.93 -12.89 -5.43
C SER A 45 -11.32 -12.83 -6.08
N ASP A 46 -12.20 -11.94 -5.60
CA ASP A 46 -13.53 -11.75 -6.17
C ASP A 46 -13.47 -11.16 -7.59
N VAL A 47 -12.58 -10.16 -7.82
CA VAL A 47 -12.46 -9.51 -9.14
C VAL A 47 -11.96 -10.48 -10.21
N PHE A 48 -11.02 -11.38 -9.88
CA PHE A 48 -10.45 -12.34 -10.82
C PHE A 48 -11.13 -13.73 -10.79
N ASP A 49 -12.14 -13.93 -9.96
CA ASP A 49 -12.79 -15.24 -9.71
C ASP A 49 -11.77 -16.36 -9.45
N GLN A 50 -10.71 -16.03 -8.68
CA GLN A 50 -9.59 -16.90 -8.39
C GLN A 50 -9.06 -16.62 -6.99
N ALA A 51 -8.87 -17.66 -6.17
CA ALA A 51 -8.30 -17.51 -4.83
C ALA A 51 -6.78 -17.25 -4.89
N PHE A 52 -6.37 -16.22 -4.17
CA PHE A 52 -4.97 -15.87 -3.95
C PHE A 52 -4.59 -16.06 -2.47
N GLY A 53 -3.33 -16.05 -2.19
CA GLY A 53 -2.75 -16.08 -0.85
C GLY A 53 -1.58 -15.09 -0.80
N ASP A 54 -0.77 -15.20 0.21
CA ASP A 54 0.37 -14.32 0.49
C ASP A 54 1.58 -14.50 -0.44
N ASP A 55 1.58 -15.55 -1.28
CA ASP A 55 2.55 -15.76 -2.36
C ASP A 55 1.98 -15.36 -3.72
N PRO A 56 2.80 -14.75 -4.62
CA PRO A 56 2.36 -14.41 -5.97
C PRO A 56 1.90 -15.63 -6.77
N ARG A 57 0.72 -15.55 -7.39
CA ARG A 57 0.15 -16.56 -8.28
C ARG A 57 -0.27 -15.95 -9.59
N SER A 58 0.00 -16.64 -10.69
CA SER A 58 -0.46 -16.20 -12.03
C SER A 58 -1.98 -16.11 -12.07
N VAL A 59 -2.50 -15.04 -12.66
CA VAL A 59 -3.93 -14.82 -12.87
C VAL A 59 -4.39 -15.58 -14.11
N ALA A 60 -5.41 -16.41 -13.96
CA ALA A 60 -5.95 -17.21 -15.07
C ALA A 60 -6.50 -16.29 -16.19
N GLY A 61 -6.09 -16.55 -17.42
CA GLY A 61 -6.54 -15.79 -18.59
C GLY A 61 -5.77 -14.50 -18.87
N HIS A 62 -4.78 -14.13 -18.05
CA HIS A 62 -3.97 -12.93 -18.23
C HIS A 62 -2.47 -13.29 -18.17
N ASP A 63 -1.84 -13.40 -19.36
CA ASP A 63 -0.40 -13.67 -19.45
C ASP A 63 0.41 -12.51 -18.87
N GLY A 64 1.47 -12.80 -18.10
CA GLY A 64 2.30 -11.78 -17.46
C GLY A 64 1.68 -11.10 -16.22
N LEU A 65 0.46 -11.50 -15.79
CA LEU A 65 -0.18 -10.99 -14.60
C LEU A 65 -0.11 -12.01 -13.45
N SER A 66 0.36 -11.54 -12.31
CA SER A 66 0.30 -12.27 -11.03
C SER A 66 -0.43 -11.44 -9.98
N ALA A 67 -1.06 -12.11 -9.03
CA ALA A 67 -1.71 -11.45 -7.90
C ALA A 67 -1.39 -12.17 -6.58
N MET A 68 -1.43 -11.43 -5.48
CA MET A 68 -1.33 -11.93 -4.11
C MET A 68 -2.22 -11.11 -3.18
N GLU A 69 -2.72 -11.76 -2.14
CA GLU A 69 -3.49 -11.13 -1.06
C GLU A 69 -2.78 -11.38 0.26
N ILE A 70 -2.37 -10.32 0.90
CA ILE A 70 -1.71 -10.34 2.20
C ILE A 70 -2.82 -10.30 3.25
N ASP A 71 -2.89 -11.34 4.10
CA ASP A 71 -3.75 -11.32 5.28
C ASP A 71 -3.01 -10.60 6.41
N PRO A 72 -3.49 -9.43 6.82
CA PRO A 72 -2.79 -8.64 7.82
C PRO A 72 -2.80 -9.27 9.23
N ASP A 73 -3.77 -10.10 9.55
CA ASP A 73 -3.83 -10.80 10.84
C ASP A 73 -2.79 -11.93 10.86
N GLU A 74 -2.61 -12.66 9.75
CA GLU A 74 -1.56 -13.67 9.61
C GLU A 74 -0.16 -13.04 9.66
N GLU A 75 0.05 -11.89 9.02
CA GLU A 75 1.32 -11.15 9.04
C GLU A 75 1.70 -10.69 10.46
N VAL A 76 0.73 -10.21 11.23
CA VAL A 76 0.96 -9.86 12.64
C VAL A 76 1.37 -11.09 13.43
N ASP A 77 0.69 -12.22 13.24
CA ASP A 77 0.99 -13.48 13.91
C ASP A 77 2.39 -13.98 13.56
N GLU A 78 2.79 -13.96 12.31
CA GLU A 78 4.13 -14.35 11.86
C GLU A 78 5.21 -13.45 12.44
N HIS A 79 5.04 -12.13 12.35
CA HIS A 79 5.98 -11.16 12.90
C HIS A 79 6.21 -11.34 14.41
N LEU A 80 5.14 -11.64 15.15
CA LEU A 80 5.22 -11.89 16.58
C LEU A 80 5.87 -13.24 16.90
N GLN A 81 5.61 -14.29 16.10
CA GLN A 81 6.28 -15.58 16.24
C GLN A 81 7.78 -15.49 15.94
N GLU A 82 8.20 -14.71 14.93
CA GLU A 82 9.60 -14.45 14.64
C GLU A 82 10.29 -13.73 15.80
N THR A 83 9.63 -12.70 16.32
CA THR A 83 10.11 -11.98 17.51
C THR A 83 10.24 -12.92 18.72
N ARG A 84 9.26 -13.79 18.93
CA ARG A 84 9.30 -14.81 19.98
C ARG A 84 10.47 -15.79 19.82
N ARG A 85 10.69 -16.31 18.59
CA ARG A 85 11.80 -17.23 18.31
C ARG A 85 13.15 -16.56 18.58
N ALA A 86 13.32 -15.33 18.11
CA ALA A 86 14.56 -14.56 18.31
C ALA A 86 14.86 -14.27 19.80
N LEU A 87 13.82 -14.13 20.63
CA LEU A 87 13.96 -13.88 22.07
C LEU A 87 14.09 -15.18 22.87
N ALA A 88 13.45 -16.28 22.45
CA ALA A 88 13.46 -17.54 23.17
C ALA A 88 14.86 -18.16 23.32
N ASP A 89 15.75 -17.94 22.35
CA ASP A 89 17.12 -18.41 22.39
C ASP A 89 18.02 -17.65 23.40
N GLN A 90 17.53 -16.52 23.93
CA GLN A 90 18.32 -15.61 24.79
C GLN A 90 17.78 -15.51 26.23
N VAL A 91 16.64 -16.15 26.56
CA VAL A 91 15.96 -15.98 27.86
C VAL A 91 15.61 -17.29 28.53
N SER A 92 15.53 -17.26 29.88
CA SER A 92 15.13 -18.43 30.69
C SER A 92 13.65 -18.76 30.50
N THR A 93 13.27 -20.04 30.72
CA THR A 93 11.89 -20.55 30.60
C THR A 93 10.86 -19.75 31.43
N ALA A 94 11.28 -19.13 32.53
CA ALA A 94 10.41 -18.29 33.35
C ALA A 94 10.06 -16.94 32.67
N MET A 95 10.92 -16.46 31.77
CA MET A 95 10.71 -15.24 31.00
C MET A 95 9.86 -15.47 29.74
N VAL A 96 9.79 -16.70 29.24
CA VAL A 96 9.00 -17.05 28.05
C VAL A 96 7.51 -16.73 28.26
N ASN A 97 6.96 -17.05 29.43
CA ASN A 97 5.55 -16.75 29.75
C ASN A 97 5.25 -15.23 29.82
N GLU A 98 6.22 -14.43 30.25
CA GLU A 98 6.05 -12.96 30.25
C GLU A 98 6.17 -12.39 28.83
N ILE A 99 7.06 -12.95 28.03
CA ILE A 99 7.19 -12.61 26.59
C ILE A 99 5.89 -12.96 25.86
N ASP A 100 5.32 -14.14 26.06
CA ASP A 100 4.04 -14.55 25.46
C ASP A 100 2.91 -13.58 25.82
N ARG A 101 2.87 -13.12 27.08
CA ARG A 101 1.90 -12.13 27.53
C ARG A 101 2.13 -10.76 26.92
N GLN A 102 3.37 -10.33 26.75
CA GLN A 102 3.72 -9.06 26.09
C GLN A 102 3.38 -9.11 24.59
N ILE A 103 3.61 -10.24 23.95
CA ILE A 103 3.22 -10.50 22.55
C ILE A 103 1.70 -10.41 22.40
N GLU A 104 0.92 -11.08 23.26
CA GLU A 104 -0.54 -11.00 23.23
C GLU A 104 -1.07 -9.57 23.46
N LEU A 105 -0.38 -8.78 24.26
CA LEU A 105 -0.67 -7.35 24.42
C LEU A 105 -0.28 -6.53 23.18
N ALA A 106 0.83 -6.87 22.53
CA ALA A 106 1.29 -6.20 21.33
C ALA A 106 0.33 -6.39 20.15
N HIS A 107 -0.28 -7.57 19.99
CA HIS A 107 -1.36 -7.82 19.02
C HIS A 107 -2.52 -6.82 19.11
N ARG A 108 -2.82 -6.36 20.31
CA ARG A 108 -3.91 -5.40 20.58
C ARG A 108 -3.45 -3.97 20.58
N THR A 109 -2.16 -3.72 20.30
CA THR A 109 -1.61 -2.36 20.32
C THR A 109 -1.90 -1.69 18.98
N PRO A 110 -2.53 -0.50 18.97
CA PRO A 110 -2.70 0.28 17.74
C PRO A 110 -1.34 0.50 17.05
N GLY A 111 -1.26 0.19 15.78
CA GLY A 111 -0.05 0.31 14.97
C GLY A 111 0.73 -0.99 14.73
N ALA A 112 0.46 -2.08 15.45
CA ALA A 112 1.13 -3.38 15.21
C ALA A 112 0.75 -3.95 13.82
N TYR A 113 -0.51 -3.90 13.50
CA TYR A 113 -1.07 -4.27 12.21
C TYR A 113 -0.42 -3.48 11.05
N GLU A 114 -0.39 -2.18 11.20
CA GLU A 114 0.19 -1.30 10.21
C GLU A 114 1.70 -1.55 10.04
N ALA A 115 2.42 -1.81 11.13
CA ALA A 115 3.85 -2.09 11.07
C ALA A 115 4.16 -3.41 10.35
N ALA A 116 3.39 -4.48 10.63
CA ALA A 116 3.54 -5.77 9.96
C ALA A 116 3.28 -5.65 8.44
N LEU A 117 2.18 -4.98 8.05
CA LEU A 117 1.90 -4.68 6.64
C LEU A 117 3.01 -3.89 5.96
N PHE A 118 3.57 -2.91 6.65
CA PHE A 118 4.64 -2.11 6.08
C PHE A 118 5.92 -2.94 5.87
N ASP A 119 6.30 -3.78 6.82
CA ASP A 119 7.41 -4.71 6.67
C ASP A 119 7.17 -5.66 5.47
N ARG A 120 5.94 -6.14 5.27
CA ARG A 120 5.57 -6.95 4.11
C ARG A 120 5.68 -6.18 2.79
N PHE A 121 5.24 -4.93 2.74
CA PHE A 121 5.43 -4.08 1.57
C PHE A 121 6.90 -3.89 1.22
N ILE A 122 7.76 -3.68 2.20
CA ILE A 122 9.21 -3.60 1.98
C ILE A 122 9.74 -4.91 1.38
N GLY A 123 9.30 -6.06 1.91
CA GLY A 123 9.64 -7.38 1.38
C GLY A 123 9.24 -7.51 -0.09
N VAL A 124 7.99 -7.23 -0.42
CA VAL A 124 7.49 -7.27 -1.81
C VAL A 124 8.28 -6.33 -2.72
N MET A 125 8.56 -5.09 -2.27
CA MET A 125 9.36 -4.15 -3.08
C MET A 125 10.78 -4.67 -3.34
N ARG A 126 11.43 -5.31 -2.36
CA ARG A 126 12.77 -5.89 -2.51
C ARG A 126 12.79 -7.10 -3.43
N ASP A 127 11.78 -7.95 -3.33
CA ASP A 127 11.69 -9.22 -4.08
C ASP A 127 11.06 -9.06 -5.48
N SER A 128 10.74 -7.83 -5.86
CA SER A 128 10.03 -7.50 -7.10
C SER A 128 10.89 -7.55 -8.37
N ALA A 129 12.12 -8.10 -8.35
CA ALA A 129 13.03 -8.05 -9.49
C ALA A 129 12.48 -8.72 -10.79
N ALA A 130 11.57 -9.68 -10.64
CA ALA A 130 10.91 -10.37 -11.75
C ALA A 130 9.78 -9.57 -12.42
N TYR A 131 9.35 -8.47 -11.82
CA TYR A 131 8.21 -7.66 -12.27
C TYR A 131 8.66 -6.30 -12.79
N ASP A 132 8.06 -5.88 -13.89
CA ASP A 132 8.20 -4.53 -14.44
C ASP A 132 7.29 -3.54 -13.70
N ARG A 133 6.14 -4.02 -13.21
CA ARG A 133 5.14 -3.25 -12.48
C ARG A 133 4.64 -3.98 -11.25
N VAL A 134 4.61 -3.30 -10.12
CA VAL A 134 3.99 -3.79 -8.88
C VAL A 134 2.90 -2.80 -8.45
N ILE A 135 1.68 -3.28 -8.33
CA ILE A 135 0.50 -2.47 -8.06
C ILE A 135 -0.01 -2.81 -6.67
N PHE A 136 -0.02 -1.83 -5.78
CA PHE A 136 -0.55 -1.98 -4.44
C PHE A 136 -1.99 -1.47 -4.37
N ASP A 137 -2.92 -2.39 -4.15
CA ASP A 137 -4.29 -2.09 -3.73
C ASP A 137 -4.30 -1.96 -2.21
N THR A 138 -4.17 -0.74 -1.75
CA THR A 138 -4.12 -0.47 -0.32
C THR A 138 -5.41 0.15 0.15
N ALA A 139 -5.87 -0.25 1.32
CA ALA A 139 -6.82 0.57 2.05
C ALA A 139 -6.05 1.77 2.63
N PRO A 140 -6.12 2.98 2.09
CA PRO A 140 -5.59 4.14 2.77
C PRO A 140 -6.59 4.56 3.83
N THR A 141 -6.63 3.80 4.87
CA THR A 141 -6.99 4.36 6.16
C THR A 141 -5.86 5.30 6.55
N GLY A 142 -6.13 6.37 7.27
CA GLY A 142 -5.07 7.29 7.74
C GLY A 142 -3.90 6.59 8.46
N GLY A 143 -4.03 5.28 8.76
CA GLY A 143 -2.99 4.38 9.24
C GLY A 143 -1.94 4.06 8.17
N ALA A 144 -2.33 3.59 6.99
CA ALA A 144 -1.38 3.22 5.92
C ALA A 144 -0.60 4.43 5.40
N LEU A 145 -1.24 5.60 5.25
CA LEU A 145 -0.54 6.84 4.92
C LEU A 145 0.46 7.25 6.01
N ARG A 146 0.13 7.04 7.29
CA ARG A 146 1.08 7.26 8.39
C ARG A 146 2.27 6.32 8.34
N LEU A 147 2.09 5.09 7.85
CA LEU A 147 3.20 4.14 7.70
C LEU A 147 4.16 4.55 6.60
N LEU A 148 3.63 5.07 5.48
CA LEU A 148 4.45 5.62 4.41
C LEU A 148 5.28 6.82 4.87
N SER A 149 4.88 7.47 5.96
CA SER A 149 5.59 8.58 6.61
C SER A 149 6.55 8.16 7.73
N LEU A 150 6.49 6.91 8.17
CA LEU A 150 7.30 6.41 9.28
C LEU A 150 8.81 6.31 9.00
N PRO A 151 9.32 6.06 7.76
CA PRO A 151 10.74 5.89 7.54
C PRO A 151 11.59 6.98 8.17
N GLU A 152 11.27 8.24 7.93
CA GLU A 152 12.06 9.38 8.42
C GLU A 152 12.03 9.52 9.96
N PHE A 153 10.87 9.31 10.56
CA PHE A 153 10.73 9.40 12.01
C PHE A 153 11.41 8.23 12.73
N LEU A 154 11.32 7.03 12.15
CA LEU A 154 11.86 5.81 12.76
C LEU A 154 13.38 5.69 12.59
N GLU A 155 13.96 6.17 11.49
CA GLU A 155 15.42 6.23 11.34
C GLU A 155 16.07 6.94 12.53
N GLY A 156 15.67 8.17 12.82
CA GLY A 156 16.23 8.93 13.93
C GLY A 156 15.89 8.38 15.32
N TRP A 157 14.83 7.59 15.46
CA TRP A 157 14.52 6.90 16.71
C TRP A 157 15.35 5.62 16.87
N ILE A 158 15.56 4.87 15.80
CA ILE A 158 16.41 3.68 15.77
C ILE A 158 17.85 4.05 16.06
N ASP A 159 18.38 5.12 15.46
CA ASP A 159 19.74 5.62 15.76
C ASP A 159 19.92 5.88 17.26
N ARG A 160 18.95 6.54 17.89
CA ARG A 160 18.98 6.77 19.35
C ARG A 160 18.93 5.48 20.17
N LEU A 161 18.25 4.44 19.69
CA LEU A 161 18.21 3.14 20.37
C LEU A 161 19.54 2.40 20.22
N ILE A 162 20.14 2.43 19.04
CA ILE A 162 21.46 1.86 18.76
C ILE A 162 22.51 2.53 19.68
N ASP A 163 22.53 3.86 19.70
CA ASP A 163 23.45 4.62 20.56
C ASP A 163 23.28 4.26 22.04
N LYS A 164 22.06 4.24 22.55
CA LYS A 164 21.77 3.87 23.94
C LYS A 164 22.17 2.43 24.26
N ARG A 165 21.95 1.49 23.31
CA ARG A 165 22.34 0.10 23.50
C ARG A 165 23.86 -0.03 23.53
N ALA A 166 24.56 0.62 22.61
CA ALA A 166 26.01 0.65 22.55
C ALA A 166 26.59 1.28 23.81
N GLU A 167 26.06 2.42 24.28
CA GLU A 167 26.49 3.06 25.55
C GLU A 167 26.27 2.11 26.75
N SER A 168 25.15 1.38 26.79
CA SER A 168 24.87 0.43 27.86
C SER A 168 25.89 -0.72 27.88
N ILE A 169 26.19 -1.30 26.71
CA ILE A 169 27.21 -2.35 26.56
C ILE A 169 28.59 -1.80 26.98
N ASP A 170 28.95 -0.63 26.50
CA ASP A 170 30.21 0.02 26.79
C ASP A 170 30.41 0.29 28.29
N LEU A 171 29.32 0.74 28.98
CA LEU A 171 29.38 1.00 30.43
C LEU A 171 29.56 -0.27 31.27
N PHE A 172 28.91 -1.38 30.89
CA PHE A 172 29.02 -2.65 31.59
C PHE A 172 30.36 -3.37 31.33
N GLU A 173 30.80 -3.36 30.07
CA GLU A 173 31.94 -4.14 29.63
C GLU A 173 33.30 -3.43 29.89
N ARG A 174 33.37 -2.08 29.85
CA ARG A 174 34.58 -1.35 30.26
C ARG A 174 34.96 -1.63 31.69
N ALA A 175 34.00 -1.80 32.56
CA ALA A 175 34.22 -2.14 33.94
C ALA A 175 34.70 -3.58 34.14
N ALA A 176 34.41 -4.49 33.18
CA ALA A 176 34.68 -5.92 33.30
C ALA A 176 35.90 -6.41 32.47
N ILE A 177 36.08 -5.99 31.21
CA ILE A 177 37.01 -6.62 30.26
C ILE A 177 37.82 -5.66 29.38
N GLY A 178 37.58 -4.35 29.45
CA GLY A 178 38.34 -3.30 28.77
C GLY A 178 37.78 -2.85 27.40
N ASP A 179 38.23 -1.67 26.95
CA ASP A 179 37.67 -0.87 25.86
C ASP A 179 37.56 -1.57 24.48
N ARG A 180 38.53 -2.43 24.14
CA ARG A 180 38.54 -3.09 22.81
C ARG A 180 37.53 -4.22 22.69
N GLU A 181 37.31 -4.95 23.76
CA GLU A 181 36.42 -6.10 23.80
C GLU A 181 34.97 -5.66 23.96
N ALA A 182 34.73 -4.54 24.66
CA ALA A 182 33.43 -3.90 24.75
C ALA A 182 32.90 -3.43 23.38
N ARG A 183 33.78 -2.80 22.56
CA ARG A 183 33.41 -2.40 21.19
C ARG A 183 33.05 -3.59 20.28
N ARG A 184 33.87 -4.65 20.33
CA ARG A 184 33.61 -5.85 19.55
C ARG A 184 32.29 -6.52 19.93
N LYS A 185 31.93 -6.52 21.20
CA LYS A 185 30.64 -7.06 21.66
C LYS A 185 29.44 -6.18 21.27
N ALA A 186 29.64 -4.86 21.17
CA ALA A 186 28.60 -3.98 20.64
C ALA A 186 28.40 -4.23 19.14
N ASP A 187 29.47 -4.40 18.37
CA ASP A 187 29.41 -4.71 16.93
C ASP A 187 28.81 -6.11 16.64
N GLU A 188 28.92 -7.04 17.59
CA GLU A 188 28.39 -8.40 17.50
C GLU A 188 27.03 -8.55 18.23
N ASP A 189 26.43 -7.45 18.76
CA ASP A 189 25.17 -7.51 19.50
C ASP A 189 23.98 -7.75 18.53
N PRO A 190 23.24 -8.85 18.68
CA PRO A 190 22.16 -9.18 17.76
C PRO A 190 20.99 -8.20 17.80
N VAL A 191 20.84 -7.41 18.87
CA VAL A 191 19.81 -6.36 18.95
C VAL A 191 20.23 -5.16 18.11
N ILE A 192 21.51 -4.79 18.17
CA ILE A 192 22.05 -3.71 17.32
C ILE A 192 21.92 -4.10 15.85
N ALA A 193 22.37 -5.31 15.47
CA ALA A 193 22.27 -5.80 14.09
C ALA A 193 20.81 -5.74 13.57
N ARG A 194 19.85 -6.18 14.38
CA ARG A 194 18.42 -6.13 14.00
C ARG A 194 17.88 -4.69 13.87
N LEU A 195 18.35 -3.76 14.68
CA LEU A 195 17.99 -2.35 14.56
C LEU A 195 18.60 -1.72 13.31
N GLU A 196 19.83 -2.09 12.96
CA GLU A 196 20.50 -1.64 11.74
C GLU A 196 19.79 -2.17 10.48
N ASP A 197 19.43 -3.46 10.43
CA ASP A 197 18.64 -4.04 9.36
C ASP A 197 17.30 -3.31 9.19
N ARG A 198 16.65 -2.98 10.29
CA ARG A 198 15.38 -2.26 10.26
C ARG A 198 15.54 -0.83 9.75
N ARG A 199 16.61 -0.14 10.17
CA ARG A 199 16.97 1.19 9.65
C ARG A 199 17.20 1.15 8.14
N GLU A 200 17.95 0.16 7.64
CA GLU A 200 18.19 -0.02 6.21
C GLU A 200 16.89 -0.28 5.43
N ASN A 201 15.97 -1.07 6.01
CA ASN A 201 14.67 -1.33 5.42
C ASN A 201 13.84 -0.06 5.29
N PHE A 202 13.79 0.77 6.33
CA PHE A 202 13.07 2.05 6.27
C PHE A 202 13.72 3.04 5.31
N ALA A 203 15.04 3.16 5.30
CA ALA A 203 15.76 3.99 4.35
C ALA A 203 15.51 3.56 2.89
N PHE A 204 15.49 2.25 2.64
CA PHE A 204 15.13 1.69 1.33
C PHE A 204 13.69 2.08 0.95
N ALA A 205 12.71 1.81 1.84
CA ALA A 205 11.30 2.11 1.59
C ALA A 205 11.08 3.61 1.31
N GLY A 206 11.67 4.49 2.12
CA GLY A 206 11.54 5.92 1.93
C GLY A 206 12.11 6.42 0.60
N ARG A 207 13.24 5.89 0.13
CA ARG A 207 13.78 6.20 -1.20
C ARG A 207 12.87 5.67 -2.30
N THR A 208 12.49 4.40 -2.24
CA THR A 208 11.65 3.75 -3.25
C THR A 208 10.30 4.45 -3.40
N LEU A 209 9.66 4.84 -2.29
CA LEU A 209 8.38 5.55 -2.33
C LEU A 209 8.49 6.94 -2.95
N ARG A 210 9.60 7.64 -2.78
CA ARG A 210 9.81 8.98 -3.38
C ARG A 210 10.28 8.93 -4.83
N GLU A 211 11.10 7.96 -5.19
CA GLU A 211 11.80 7.95 -6.47
C GLU A 211 11.17 6.99 -7.51
N GLU A 212 10.56 5.90 -7.05
CA GLU A 212 10.08 4.80 -7.90
C GLU A 212 8.58 4.50 -7.73
N ALA A 213 7.84 5.31 -6.94
CA ALA A 213 6.43 5.09 -6.71
C ALA A 213 5.54 6.20 -7.27
N ALA A 214 4.37 5.82 -7.78
CA ALA A 214 3.29 6.70 -8.19
C ALA A 214 2.03 6.41 -7.37
N PHE A 215 1.35 7.48 -6.93
CA PHE A 215 0.11 7.36 -6.18
C PHE A 215 -1.06 7.85 -7.02
N PHE A 216 -2.11 7.03 -7.12
CA PHE A 216 -3.40 7.38 -7.69
C PHE A 216 -4.47 7.31 -6.60
N LEU A 217 -5.35 8.32 -6.56
CA LEU A 217 -6.43 8.34 -5.59
C LEU A 217 -7.77 8.13 -6.29
N VAL A 218 -8.50 7.10 -5.84
CA VAL A 218 -9.84 6.77 -6.33
C VAL A 218 -10.86 7.45 -5.43
N LEU A 219 -11.82 8.15 -6.04
CA LEU A 219 -12.88 8.85 -5.33
C LEU A 219 -14.21 8.71 -6.05
N ASN A 220 -15.30 8.82 -5.29
CA ASN A 220 -16.64 8.95 -5.86
C ASN A 220 -17.01 10.43 -6.04
N PRO A 221 -17.95 10.77 -6.94
CA PRO A 221 -18.40 12.14 -7.15
C PRO A 221 -19.33 12.61 -6.03
N ASP A 222 -18.87 12.56 -4.78
CA ASP A 222 -19.54 13.06 -3.59
C ASP A 222 -18.63 13.95 -2.74
N GLU A 223 -19.25 14.88 -2.01
CA GLU A 223 -18.53 15.91 -1.25
C GLU A 223 -17.60 15.33 -0.17
N LEU A 224 -17.99 14.23 0.45
CA LEU A 224 -17.19 13.60 1.50
C LEU A 224 -15.94 12.96 0.89
N SER A 225 -16.10 12.26 -0.24
CA SER A 225 -14.99 11.63 -0.96
C SER A 225 -13.98 12.68 -1.45
N ILE A 226 -14.46 13.81 -1.99
CA ILE A 226 -13.63 14.93 -2.43
C ILE A 226 -12.82 15.50 -1.25
N ARG A 227 -13.45 15.75 -0.11
CA ARG A 227 -12.76 16.26 1.09
C ARG A 227 -11.73 15.28 1.65
N GLU A 228 -12.01 13.99 1.65
CA GLU A 228 -11.07 12.96 2.09
C GLU A 228 -9.87 12.86 1.14
N THR A 229 -10.12 12.98 -0.16
CA THR A 229 -9.07 13.02 -1.19
C THR A 229 -8.14 14.24 -1.01
N SER A 230 -8.71 15.43 -0.71
CA SER A 230 -7.92 16.63 -0.42
C SER A 230 -6.96 16.38 0.76
N ARG A 231 -7.46 15.83 1.86
CA ARG A 231 -6.64 15.50 3.03
C ARG A 231 -5.56 14.46 2.72
N ALA A 232 -5.90 13.45 1.91
CA ALA A 232 -4.94 12.42 1.52
C ALA A 232 -3.80 13.00 0.66
N ILE A 233 -4.11 13.93 -0.26
CA ILE A 233 -3.10 14.65 -1.05
C ILE A 233 -2.19 15.48 -0.16
N GLU A 234 -2.76 16.24 0.79
CA GLU A 234 -1.99 17.04 1.75
C GLU A 234 -1.06 16.16 2.59
N GLN A 235 -1.56 15.04 3.12
CA GLN A 235 -0.77 14.11 3.92
C GLN A 235 0.37 13.46 3.11
N LEU A 236 0.13 13.06 1.87
CA LEU A 236 1.19 12.52 1.01
C LEU A 236 2.24 13.58 0.69
N ALA A 237 1.83 14.81 0.42
CA ALA A 237 2.73 15.92 0.14
C ALA A 237 3.61 16.31 1.35
N GLU A 238 3.12 16.17 2.60
CA GLU A 238 3.92 16.37 3.83
C GLU A 238 5.13 15.43 3.90
N HIS A 239 5.10 14.32 3.16
CA HIS A 239 6.17 13.30 3.13
C HIS A 239 6.89 13.20 1.78
N ASP A 240 6.80 14.26 0.95
CA ASP A 240 7.39 14.30 -0.39
C ASP A 240 6.90 13.18 -1.34
N LEU A 241 5.69 12.66 -1.11
CA LEU A 241 5.05 11.66 -1.96
C LEU A 241 4.10 12.34 -2.96
N THR A 242 4.23 11.99 -4.24
CA THR A 242 3.52 12.67 -5.31
C THR A 242 2.31 11.88 -5.78
N VAL A 243 1.11 12.49 -5.67
CA VAL A 243 -0.11 11.97 -6.31
C VAL A 243 -0.06 12.31 -7.80
N ARG A 244 -0.02 11.29 -8.65
CA ARG A 244 0.09 11.42 -10.11
C ARG A 244 -1.25 11.69 -10.80
N GLY A 245 -2.33 11.18 -10.23
CA GLY A 245 -3.65 11.36 -10.82
C GLY A 245 -4.78 10.94 -9.90
N LEU A 246 -5.99 11.32 -10.32
CA LEU A 246 -7.24 11.01 -9.65
C LEU A 246 -8.11 10.14 -10.56
N VAL A 247 -8.78 9.16 -9.99
CA VAL A 247 -9.77 8.33 -10.69
C VAL A 247 -11.13 8.61 -10.07
N VAL A 248 -12.02 9.23 -10.84
CA VAL A 248 -13.41 9.45 -10.41
C VAL A 248 -14.24 8.24 -10.81
N ASN A 249 -14.68 7.47 -9.83
CA ASN A 249 -15.39 6.23 -10.03
C ASN A 249 -16.88 6.36 -9.67
N ARG A 250 -17.69 5.44 -10.18
CA ARG A 250 -19.11 5.32 -9.89
C ARG A 250 -19.97 6.51 -10.32
N LEU A 251 -19.68 7.08 -11.49
CA LEU A 251 -20.62 8.01 -12.09
C LEU A 251 -21.90 7.29 -12.52
N THR A 252 -23.00 8.00 -12.40
CA THR A 252 -24.29 7.50 -12.89
C THR A 252 -24.34 7.59 -14.40
N PRO A 253 -24.63 6.49 -15.13
CA PRO A 253 -24.85 6.54 -16.56
C PRO A 253 -26.02 7.47 -16.92
N GLU A 254 -25.84 8.26 -17.96
CA GLU A 254 -26.88 9.18 -18.41
C GLU A 254 -28.00 8.40 -19.13
N PRO A 255 -29.27 8.62 -18.76
CA PRO A 255 -30.40 7.99 -19.48
C PRO A 255 -30.50 8.58 -20.88
N ASP A 256 -30.95 7.73 -21.83
CA ASP A 256 -31.15 8.15 -23.22
C ASP A 256 -32.10 9.37 -23.32
N GLU A 257 -31.93 10.17 -24.38
CA GLU A 257 -32.68 11.43 -24.54
C GLU A 257 -34.18 11.18 -24.63
N ASP A 258 -34.61 10.05 -25.18
CA ASP A 258 -36.00 9.66 -25.37
C ASP A 258 -36.63 8.99 -24.16
N GLU A 259 -35.83 8.59 -23.15
CA GLU A 259 -36.34 8.05 -21.89
C GLU A 259 -37.07 9.14 -21.09
N GLN A 260 -38.29 8.79 -20.67
CA GLN A 260 -39.17 9.69 -19.92
C GLN A 260 -39.69 9.05 -18.64
N GLY A 261 -40.16 9.89 -17.75
CA GLY A 261 -40.74 9.46 -16.48
C GLY A 261 -39.87 9.81 -15.29
N ARG A 262 -40.37 9.50 -14.09
CA ARG A 262 -39.76 9.90 -12.82
C ARG A 262 -38.33 9.33 -12.64
N GLY A 263 -38.07 8.13 -13.13
CA GLY A 263 -36.75 7.50 -13.07
C GLY A 263 -35.71 8.25 -13.88
N ALA A 264 -36.02 8.54 -15.16
CA ALA A 264 -35.14 9.27 -16.05
C ALA A 264 -34.89 10.72 -15.55
N THR A 265 -35.90 11.39 -15.01
CA THR A 265 -35.74 12.71 -14.38
C THR A 265 -34.77 12.66 -13.21
N TYR A 266 -34.94 11.69 -12.30
CA TYR A 266 -34.00 11.50 -11.15
C TYR A 266 -32.58 11.23 -11.61
N LEU A 267 -32.38 10.35 -12.60
CA LEU A 267 -31.04 10.04 -13.11
C LEU A 267 -30.38 11.27 -13.74
N ARG A 268 -31.12 12.08 -14.55
CA ARG A 268 -30.57 13.32 -15.12
C ARG A 268 -30.17 14.35 -14.07
N GLU A 269 -30.99 14.53 -13.00
CA GLU A 269 -30.65 15.42 -11.90
C GLU A 269 -29.39 14.93 -11.17
N ARG A 270 -29.27 13.61 -10.97
CA ARG A 270 -28.12 12.99 -10.35
C ARG A 270 -26.87 13.17 -11.22
N CYS A 271 -26.94 12.87 -12.51
CA CYS A 271 -25.84 13.08 -13.46
C CYS A 271 -25.38 14.55 -13.49
N ALA A 272 -26.34 15.51 -13.47
CA ALA A 272 -26.00 16.93 -13.42
C ALA A 272 -25.22 17.30 -12.16
N THR A 273 -25.64 16.81 -10.98
CA THR A 273 -24.94 17.02 -9.72
C THR A 273 -23.55 16.38 -9.71
N GLU A 274 -23.42 15.15 -10.23
CA GLU A 274 -22.14 14.44 -10.30
C GLU A 274 -21.16 15.14 -11.27
N ARG A 275 -21.64 15.65 -12.43
CA ARG A 275 -20.83 16.47 -13.35
C ARG A 275 -20.33 17.74 -12.71
N GLU A 276 -21.16 18.44 -11.94
CA GLU A 276 -20.74 19.64 -11.19
C GLU A 276 -19.60 19.29 -10.24
N ARG A 277 -19.71 18.16 -9.51
CA ARG A 277 -18.65 17.69 -8.61
C ARG A 277 -17.37 17.28 -9.33
N VAL A 278 -17.47 16.63 -10.49
CA VAL A 278 -16.30 16.36 -11.34
C VAL A 278 -15.66 17.68 -11.80
N GLY A 279 -16.46 18.70 -12.09
CA GLY A 279 -15.99 20.08 -12.36
C GLY A 279 -15.21 20.63 -11.16
N THR A 280 -15.76 20.50 -9.94
CA THR A 280 -15.08 20.90 -8.70
C THR A 280 -13.73 20.17 -8.53
N VAL A 281 -13.70 18.86 -8.78
CA VAL A 281 -12.44 18.08 -8.72
C VAL A 281 -11.39 18.66 -9.69
N ARG A 282 -11.77 19.02 -10.91
CA ARG A 282 -10.85 19.62 -11.91
C ARG A 282 -10.36 21.01 -11.53
N GLU A 283 -11.15 21.77 -10.80
CA GLU A 283 -10.83 23.14 -10.38
C GLU A 283 -10.01 23.19 -9.10
N GLU A 284 -10.30 22.31 -8.15
CA GLU A 284 -9.67 22.33 -6.82
C GLU A 284 -8.35 21.56 -6.75
N PHE A 285 -8.17 20.52 -7.57
CA PHE A 285 -6.98 19.69 -7.53
C PHE A 285 -6.02 19.98 -8.70
N ALA A 286 -4.73 20.07 -8.38
CA ALA A 286 -3.68 20.20 -9.39
C ALA A 286 -3.40 18.89 -10.14
N GLN A 287 -3.82 17.76 -9.57
CA GLN A 287 -3.64 16.43 -10.16
C GLN A 287 -4.61 16.22 -11.33
N PRO A 288 -4.15 15.62 -12.43
CA PRO A 288 -5.03 15.30 -13.55
C PRO A 288 -6.04 14.21 -13.16
N ILE A 289 -7.23 14.26 -13.78
CA ILE A 289 -8.17 13.13 -13.71
C ILE A 289 -7.72 12.10 -14.76
N ALA A 290 -7.24 10.97 -14.28
CA ALA A 290 -6.73 9.86 -15.08
C ALA A 290 -7.84 8.92 -15.59
N ALA A 291 -9.02 8.95 -14.97
CA ALA A 291 -10.20 8.24 -15.48
C ALA A 291 -11.47 8.79 -14.85
N VAL A 292 -12.58 8.63 -15.58
CA VAL A 292 -13.94 8.86 -15.11
C VAL A 292 -14.74 7.61 -15.47
N ILE A 293 -15.09 6.81 -14.46
CA ILE A 293 -15.64 5.47 -14.63
C ILE A 293 -17.11 5.48 -14.24
N GLU A 294 -17.98 4.97 -15.12
CA GLU A 294 -19.40 4.84 -14.85
C GLU A 294 -19.72 3.59 -14.02
N THR A 295 -20.78 3.67 -13.21
CA THR A 295 -21.29 2.54 -12.44
C THR A 295 -21.78 1.43 -13.36
N ARG A 296 -21.34 0.21 -13.13
CA ARG A 296 -21.88 -0.98 -13.75
C ARG A 296 -22.99 -1.59 -12.89
N VAL A 297 -23.97 -2.22 -13.53
CA VAL A 297 -25.09 -2.89 -12.84
C VAL A 297 -24.65 -4.23 -12.26
N ALA A 298 -23.79 -4.93 -12.98
CA ALA A 298 -23.20 -6.19 -12.53
C ALA A 298 -21.86 -5.97 -11.80
N GLU A 299 -21.40 -6.98 -11.10
CA GLU A 299 -20.07 -7.01 -10.50
C GLU A 299 -19.02 -6.92 -11.61
N VAL A 300 -17.97 -6.13 -11.36
CA VAL A 300 -16.92 -5.86 -12.35
C VAL A 300 -15.89 -6.98 -12.31
N THR A 301 -16.10 -8.00 -13.13
CA THR A 301 -15.23 -9.15 -13.34
C THR A 301 -15.11 -9.44 -14.85
N GLY A 302 -14.12 -10.21 -15.29
CA GLY A 302 -13.97 -10.65 -16.67
C GLY A 302 -14.07 -9.51 -17.70
N ASP A 303 -15.02 -9.59 -18.64
CA ASP A 303 -15.19 -8.61 -19.73
C ASP A 303 -15.47 -7.19 -19.20
N LEU A 304 -16.21 -7.04 -18.09
CA LEU A 304 -16.46 -5.73 -17.50
C LEU A 304 -15.19 -5.12 -16.88
N LEU A 305 -14.27 -5.93 -16.39
CA LEU A 305 -12.98 -5.46 -15.93
C LEU A 305 -12.14 -4.92 -17.10
N ALA A 306 -12.17 -5.60 -18.25
CA ALA A 306 -11.51 -5.14 -19.45
C ALA A 306 -12.11 -3.83 -19.99
N GLU A 307 -13.45 -3.64 -19.88
CA GLU A 307 -14.07 -2.34 -20.20
C GLU A 307 -13.57 -1.22 -19.30
N VAL A 308 -13.49 -1.45 -17.97
CA VAL A 308 -12.94 -0.47 -17.03
C VAL A 308 -11.47 -0.20 -17.33
N ALA A 309 -10.71 -1.23 -17.68
CA ALA A 309 -9.29 -1.08 -18.08
C ALA A 309 -9.14 -0.13 -19.29
N ALA A 310 -10.05 -0.20 -20.27
CA ALA A 310 -10.04 0.67 -21.44
C ALA A 310 -10.41 2.14 -21.14
N GLU A 311 -11.04 2.42 -20.01
CA GLU A 311 -11.37 3.78 -19.56
C GLU A 311 -10.23 4.48 -18.81
N LEU A 312 -9.15 3.75 -18.46
CA LEU A 312 -8.01 4.30 -17.72
C LEU A 312 -7.03 5.00 -18.66
N ASP A 313 -6.84 6.30 -18.47
CA ASP A 313 -5.79 7.10 -19.15
C ASP A 313 -4.59 7.26 -18.17
N ILE A 314 -3.95 6.13 -17.88
CA ILE A 314 -2.76 6.06 -17.03
C ILE A 314 -1.60 5.55 -17.88
N GLU A 315 -0.52 6.32 -17.96
CA GLU A 315 0.68 5.92 -18.71
C GLU A 315 1.22 4.57 -18.21
N ILE A 316 1.51 3.65 -19.13
CA ILE A 316 2.00 2.32 -18.85
C ILE A 316 3.53 2.23 -19.05
N ALA A 317 4.05 2.81 -20.12
CA ALA A 317 5.47 2.82 -20.43
C ALA A 317 6.03 4.26 -20.41
N PRO A 318 7.32 4.47 -20.09
CA PRO A 318 7.95 5.73 -20.37
C PRO A 318 7.87 5.95 -21.89
N GLU A 319 7.50 7.17 -22.33
CA GLU A 319 7.62 7.54 -23.73
C GLU A 319 9.02 7.13 -24.20
N ALA A 320 9.10 6.26 -25.20
CA ALA A 320 10.36 5.95 -25.85
C ALA A 320 10.88 7.26 -26.42
N THR A 321 11.87 7.87 -25.77
CA THR A 321 12.56 9.03 -26.29
C THR A 321 13.12 8.61 -27.65
N THR A 322 12.41 8.95 -28.70
CA THR A 322 12.89 8.81 -30.09
C THR A 322 14.14 9.68 -30.21
N ALA A 323 15.30 9.01 -30.18
CA ALA A 323 16.61 9.60 -30.41
C ALA A 323 16.79 9.96 -31.90
#